data_91a72296ecae563c46e3de9c1a38b973
#
_entry.id   91a72296ecae563c46e3de9c1a38b973
#
_cell.length_a   1.000
_cell.length_b   1.000
_cell.length_c   1.000
_cell.angle_alpha   90.00
_cell.angle_beta   90.00
_cell.angle_gamma   90.00
#
_symmetry.space_group_name_H-M   'P 1'
#
loop_
_entity.id
_entity.type
_entity.pdbx_description
1 polymer ?
#
loop_
_entity_poly.entity_id
_entity_poly.type
_entity_poly.pdbx_seq_one_letter_code
_entity_poly.pdbx_strand_id
1 'polypeptide(L)'
;MDENKNTQTVAGRNPVLELLRSGQELECIYLQAGLEKGPVGRILAMARERGVPVKEVTSEKLRAISGIASHQGVAAVLSTAAYSSLEELCRRAGDDPLFVVLADGVEDPHNLGAIIRTAEAARAHGVIIPKRRSAGLTAAAVKSAAGAAAWLPVVRVSNLVSAMEELKAKKGVWFYCADMDGEPWCTVDYGGAVGLVVGSEGSGVSRLVKEKCDFTVSLPRAGKINSLNASVAAGVILYEIARQRAGLRSK
;
A
#
# COMPACT_ATOMS: atom_id res chain seq x y z
N MET A 1 -7.95 -24.81 -5.78
CA MET A 1 -6.53 -25.01 -6.11
C MET A 1 -5.72 -24.04 -5.31
N ASP A 2 -4.83 -24.56 -4.45
CA ASP A 2 -4.16 -23.83 -3.37
C ASP A 2 -3.20 -22.73 -3.87
N GLU A 3 -3.65 -21.48 -3.92
CA GLU A 3 -2.78 -20.33 -4.24
C GLU A 3 -1.97 -19.80 -3.04
N ASN A 4 -1.96 -20.50 -1.92
CA ASN A 4 -1.45 -19.98 -0.64
C ASN A 4 -0.09 -20.58 -0.21
N LYS A 5 0.70 -21.14 -1.11
CA LYS A 5 1.91 -21.91 -0.75
C LYS A 5 3.22 -21.11 -0.66
N ASN A 6 3.23 -19.79 -0.87
CA ASN A 6 4.51 -19.04 -0.89
C ASN A 6 4.60 -17.85 0.06
N THR A 7 3.64 -17.68 0.95
CA THR A 7 3.75 -16.69 2.02
C THR A 7 4.46 -17.36 3.20
N GLN A 8 5.66 -16.92 3.55
CA GLN A 8 6.33 -17.44 4.74
C GLN A 8 5.51 -17.06 5.97
N THR A 9 4.77 -18.02 6.49
CA THR A 9 3.96 -17.88 7.70
C THR A 9 4.61 -18.67 8.81
N VAL A 10 4.81 -18.03 9.95
CA VAL A 10 5.33 -18.64 11.17
C VAL A 10 4.25 -18.67 12.22
N ALA A 11 3.93 -19.85 12.75
CA ALA A 11 2.89 -20.02 13.75
C ALA A 11 3.46 -20.49 15.10
N GLY A 12 2.77 -20.10 16.17
CA GLY A 12 3.15 -20.40 17.55
C GLY A 12 3.67 -19.17 18.29
N ARG A 13 3.42 -19.15 19.61
CA ARG A 13 3.71 -17.98 20.46
C ARG A 13 5.21 -17.65 20.52
N ASN A 14 6.04 -18.64 20.77
CA ASN A 14 7.48 -18.44 20.88
C ASN A 14 8.12 -18.07 19.54
N PRO A 15 7.85 -18.77 18.42
CA PRO A 15 8.35 -18.36 17.10
C PRO A 15 7.98 -16.93 16.72
N VAL A 16 6.73 -16.51 16.97
CA VAL A 16 6.29 -15.14 16.66
C VAL A 16 6.98 -14.10 17.56
N LEU A 17 7.21 -14.43 18.84
CA LEU A 17 8.00 -13.57 19.74
C LEU A 17 9.43 -13.41 19.26
N GLU A 18 10.08 -14.48 18.81
CA GLU A 18 11.45 -14.42 18.29
C GLU A 18 11.52 -13.59 17.00
N LEU A 19 10.55 -13.72 16.09
CA LEU A 19 10.46 -12.85 14.91
C LEU A 19 10.31 -11.37 15.28
N LEU A 20 9.50 -11.08 16.29
CA LEU A 20 9.38 -9.71 16.79
C LEU A 20 10.68 -9.20 17.42
N ARG A 21 11.46 -10.04 18.09
CA ARG A 21 12.75 -9.66 18.67
C ARG A 21 13.87 -9.52 17.65
N SER A 22 13.90 -10.36 16.64
CA SER A 22 14.95 -10.35 15.60
C SER A 22 14.92 -9.13 14.69
N GLY A 23 13.88 -8.30 14.77
CA GLY A 23 13.74 -7.14 13.89
C GLY A 23 13.21 -7.47 12.49
N GLN A 24 12.88 -8.74 12.21
CA GLN A 24 12.41 -9.16 10.90
C GLN A 24 11.11 -8.47 10.50
N GLU A 25 11.01 -8.04 9.25
CA GLU A 25 9.83 -7.35 8.72
C GLU A 25 8.63 -8.29 8.63
N LEU A 26 7.52 -7.86 9.26
CA LEU A 26 6.27 -8.60 9.30
C LEU A 26 5.16 -7.81 8.61
N GLU A 27 4.38 -8.49 7.77
CA GLU A 27 3.19 -7.91 7.15
C GLU A 27 2.06 -7.73 8.15
N CYS A 28 1.77 -8.79 8.89
CA CYS A 28 0.78 -8.77 9.95
C CYS A 28 0.93 -9.96 10.89
N ILE A 29 0.31 -9.85 12.05
CA ILE A 29 0.11 -10.95 12.98
C ILE A 29 -1.38 -11.27 13.03
N TYR A 30 -1.72 -12.55 12.85
CA TYR A 30 -3.05 -13.07 13.05
C TYR A 30 -3.17 -13.66 14.44
N LEU A 31 -4.20 -13.24 15.15
CA LEU A 31 -4.51 -13.67 16.50
C LEU A 31 -5.88 -14.33 16.54
N GLN A 32 -6.00 -15.46 17.22
CA GLN A 32 -7.29 -16.07 17.45
C GLN A 32 -8.12 -15.19 18.39
N ALA A 33 -9.35 -14.88 18.00
CA ALA A 33 -10.27 -14.07 18.79
C ALA A 33 -10.42 -14.60 20.22
N GLY A 34 -10.46 -13.69 21.19
CA GLY A 34 -10.62 -14.01 22.62
C GLY A 34 -9.33 -14.41 23.36
N LEU A 35 -8.15 -14.32 22.74
CA LEU A 35 -6.87 -14.66 23.37
C LEU A 35 -6.04 -13.41 23.77
N GLU A 36 -6.67 -12.43 24.37
CA GLU A 36 -5.97 -11.18 24.73
C GLU A 36 -5.09 -11.26 25.99
N LYS A 37 -5.13 -12.36 26.77
CA LYS A 37 -4.48 -12.48 28.07
C LYS A 37 -3.25 -13.42 28.06
N GLY A 38 -2.34 -13.19 28.99
CA GLY A 38 -1.17 -14.04 29.22
C GLY A 38 -0.04 -13.84 28.18
N PRO A 39 0.60 -14.90 27.67
CA PRO A 39 1.74 -14.81 26.74
C PRO A 39 1.48 -14.02 25.46
N VAL A 40 0.21 -13.93 25.04
CA VAL A 40 -0.23 -13.15 23.88
C VAL A 40 -0.13 -11.65 24.13
N GLY A 41 -0.34 -11.19 25.38
CA GLY A 41 -0.19 -9.77 25.73
C GLY A 41 1.19 -9.21 25.40
N ARG A 42 2.25 -10.03 25.54
CA ARG A 42 3.61 -9.64 25.17
C ARG A 42 3.78 -9.49 23.65
N ILE A 43 3.17 -10.38 22.87
CA ILE A 43 3.15 -10.29 21.40
C ILE A 43 2.44 -9.00 20.97
N LEU A 44 1.28 -8.69 21.57
CA LEU A 44 0.53 -7.48 21.28
C LEU A 44 1.31 -6.19 21.61
N ALA A 45 1.99 -6.16 22.77
CA ALA A 45 2.82 -5.02 23.15
C ALA A 45 3.97 -4.79 22.16
N MET A 46 4.72 -5.83 21.82
CA MET A 46 5.83 -5.74 20.86
C MET A 46 5.34 -5.43 19.44
N ALA A 47 4.21 -6.00 19.02
CA ALA A 47 3.61 -5.68 17.73
C ALA A 47 3.20 -4.20 17.65
N ARG A 48 2.64 -3.64 18.74
CA ARG A 48 2.29 -2.21 18.84
C ARG A 48 3.53 -1.32 18.75
N GLU A 49 4.58 -1.64 19.50
CA GLU A 49 5.84 -0.90 19.50
C GLU A 49 6.47 -0.86 18.11
N ARG A 50 6.47 -1.99 17.41
CA ARG A 50 6.99 -2.10 16.04
C ARG A 50 6.01 -1.64 14.95
N GLY A 51 4.79 -1.26 15.32
CA GLY A 51 3.75 -0.86 14.37
C GLY A 51 3.31 -1.99 13.43
N VAL A 52 3.46 -3.27 13.84
CA VAL A 52 3.01 -4.44 13.08
C VAL A 52 1.49 -4.57 13.25
N PRO A 53 0.70 -4.63 12.16
CA PRO A 53 -0.75 -4.82 12.25
C PRO A 53 -1.11 -6.16 12.89
N VAL A 54 -2.09 -6.15 13.79
CA VAL A 54 -2.67 -7.37 14.37
C VAL A 54 -4.11 -7.49 13.89
N LYS A 55 -4.48 -8.66 13.35
CA LYS A 55 -5.83 -9.00 12.88
C LYS A 55 -6.39 -10.15 13.69
N GLU A 56 -7.55 -9.95 14.28
CA GLU A 56 -8.27 -11.05 14.94
C GLU A 56 -9.01 -11.91 13.91
N VAL A 57 -8.91 -13.22 14.09
CA VAL A 57 -9.52 -14.21 13.19
C VAL A 57 -10.05 -15.41 13.99
N THR A 58 -10.93 -16.22 13.37
CA THR A 58 -11.36 -17.49 13.96
C THR A 58 -10.23 -18.51 13.94
N SER A 59 -10.33 -19.55 14.78
CA SER A 59 -9.35 -20.64 14.84
C SER A 59 -9.20 -21.36 13.49
N GLU A 60 -10.33 -21.57 12.78
CA GLU A 60 -10.35 -22.20 11.45
C GLU A 60 -9.57 -21.35 10.42
N LYS A 61 -9.81 -20.04 10.42
CA LYS A 61 -9.12 -19.12 9.53
C LYS A 61 -7.63 -19.05 9.85
N LEU A 62 -7.27 -19.06 11.14
CA LEU A 62 -5.88 -19.08 11.57
C LEU A 62 -5.17 -20.36 11.13
N ARG A 63 -5.84 -21.52 11.23
CA ARG A 63 -5.35 -22.79 10.72
C ARG A 63 -5.15 -22.79 9.21
N ALA A 64 -6.10 -22.21 8.46
CA ALA A 64 -5.99 -22.07 7.01
C ALA A 64 -4.80 -21.19 6.60
N ILE A 65 -4.56 -20.08 7.33
CA ILE A 65 -3.44 -19.15 7.07
C ILE A 65 -2.10 -19.79 7.42
N SER A 66 -2.02 -20.46 8.58
CA SER A 66 -0.75 -21.00 9.09
C SER A 66 -0.36 -22.32 8.45
N GLY A 67 -1.33 -23.07 7.92
CA GLY A 67 -1.14 -24.45 7.44
C GLY A 67 -0.83 -25.46 8.56
N ILE A 68 -0.88 -25.04 9.84
CA ILE A 68 -0.46 -25.83 11.01
C ILE A 68 -1.61 -25.93 12.01
N ALA A 69 -1.91 -27.14 12.48
CA ALA A 69 -2.96 -27.38 13.46
C ALA A 69 -2.59 -26.83 14.87
N SER A 70 -1.31 -26.87 15.23
CA SER A 70 -0.80 -26.45 16.55
C SER A 70 -0.32 -25.00 16.56
N HIS A 71 -1.10 -24.06 15.99
CA HIS A 71 -0.73 -22.64 15.89
C HIS A 71 -0.77 -21.87 17.22
N GLN A 72 -1.21 -22.47 18.32
CA GLN A 72 -1.26 -21.85 19.66
C GLN A 72 -2.00 -20.50 19.71
N GLY A 73 -2.91 -20.27 18.77
CA GLY A 73 -3.71 -19.05 18.66
C GLY A 73 -3.00 -17.86 18.02
N VAL A 74 -1.82 -18.02 17.42
CA VAL A 74 -1.09 -16.93 16.77
C VAL A 74 -0.29 -17.39 15.56
N ALA A 75 -0.27 -16.56 14.51
CA ALA A 75 0.60 -16.70 13.35
C ALA A 75 1.07 -15.33 12.85
N ALA A 76 2.30 -15.23 12.41
CA ALA A 76 2.87 -14.05 11.76
C ALA A 76 3.16 -14.33 10.29
N VAL A 77 2.84 -13.37 9.45
CA VAL A 77 3.17 -13.38 8.02
C VAL A 77 4.38 -12.49 7.80
N LEU A 78 5.44 -13.04 7.23
CA LEU A 78 6.64 -12.30 6.91
C LEU A 78 6.43 -11.45 5.66
N SER A 79 7.09 -10.28 5.62
CA SER A 79 7.20 -9.52 4.38
C SER A 79 8.08 -10.25 3.38
N THR A 80 7.65 -10.31 2.14
CA THR A 80 8.42 -10.94 1.05
C THR A 80 9.33 -9.97 0.33
N ALA A 81 9.23 -8.67 0.65
CA ALA A 81 10.08 -7.61 0.16
C ALA A 81 10.30 -6.55 1.26
N ALA A 82 11.43 -5.86 1.21
CA ALA A 82 11.74 -4.81 2.17
C ALA A 82 10.93 -3.53 1.87
N TYR A 83 10.47 -2.86 2.93
CA TYR A 83 9.92 -1.52 2.83
C TYR A 83 11.02 -0.48 2.89
N SER A 84 10.83 0.61 2.15
CA SER A 84 11.67 1.80 2.21
C SER A 84 11.12 2.82 3.20
N SER A 85 11.93 3.82 3.56
CA SER A 85 11.47 5.01 4.30
C SER A 85 11.08 6.15 3.35
N LEU A 86 10.31 7.13 3.85
CA LEU A 86 10.02 8.37 3.11
C LEU A 86 11.31 9.13 2.77
N GLU A 87 12.26 9.13 3.68
CA GLU A 87 13.56 9.77 3.47
C GLU A 87 14.32 9.12 2.31
N GLU A 88 14.40 7.79 2.28
CA GLU A 88 15.03 7.04 1.20
C GLU A 88 14.34 7.28 -0.14
N LEU A 89 13.00 7.32 -0.16
CA LEU A 89 12.21 7.64 -1.34
C LEU A 89 12.55 9.05 -1.87
N CYS A 90 12.58 10.04 -0.99
CA CYS A 90 12.95 11.42 -1.33
C CYS A 90 14.41 11.55 -1.81
N ARG A 91 15.32 10.76 -1.22
CA ARG A 91 16.74 10.74 -1.61
C ARG A 91 16.93 10.14 -3.01
N ARG A 92 16.16 9.10 -3.36
CA ARG A 92 16.20 8.47 -4.69
C ARG A 92 15.71 9.37 -5.80
N ALA A 93 14.76 10.26 -5.52
CA ALA A 93 14.30 11.25 -6.49
C ALA A 93 15.39 12.29 -6.83
N GLY A 94 16.36 12.52 -5.91
CA GLY A 94 17.41 13.52 -6.11
C GLY A 94 16.82 14.90 -6.36
N ASP A 95 17.24 15.52 -7.48
CA ASP A 95 16.78 16.82 -7.95
C ASP A 95 15.55 16.74 -8.87
N ASP A 96 15.14 15.53 -9.27
CA ASP A 96 13.93 15.36 -10.08
C ASP A 96 12.69 15.72 -9.27
N PRO A 97 11.71 16.40 -9.86
CA PRO A 97 10.43 16.66 -9.22
C PRO A 97 9.79 15.33 -8.76
N LEU A 98 9.47 15.22 -7.48
CA LEU A 98 8.98 13.96 -6.89
C LEU A 98 7.69 13.50 -7.58
N PHE A 99 7.60 12.22 -7.92
CA PHE A 99 6.40 11.59 -8.43
C PHE A 99 6.10 10.34 -7.61
N VAL A 100 5.01 10.35 -6.84
CA VAL A 100 4.64 9.25 -5.94
C VAL A 100 3.17 8.86 -6.09
N VAL A 101 2.87 7.63 -5.71
CA VAL A 101 1.49 7.12 -5.61
C VAL A 101 1.17 6.81 -4.16
N LEU A 102 0.03 7.29 -3.68
CA LEU A 102 -0.53 6.92 -2.38
C LEU A 102 -1.71 5.98 -2.60
N ALA A 103 -1.65 4.77 -2.05
CA ALA A 103 -2.74 3.81 -2.13
C ALA A 103 -3.49 3.77 -0.78
N ASP A 104 -4.61 4.51 -0.69
CA ASP A 104 -5.43 4.63 0.51
C ASP A 104 -6.53 3.56 0.53
N GLY A 105 -6.43 2.59 1.45
CA GLY A 105 -7.46 1.57 1.59
C GLY A 105 -7.46 0.49 0.49
N VAL A 106 -6.42 0.36 -0.30
CA VAL A 106 -6.29 -0.71 -1.28
C VAL A 106 -5.93 -2.02 -0.56
N GLU A 107 -6.94 -2.83 -0.28
CA GLU A 107 -6.79 -4.06 0.53
C GLU A 107 -6.51 -5.32 -0.30
N ASP A 108 -6.79 -5.30 -1.60
CA ASP A 108 -6.46 -6.41 -2.50
C ASP A 108 -4.97 -6.37 -2.89
N PRO A 109 -4.20 -7.43 -2.57
CA PRO A 109 -2.79 -7.52 -2.94
C PRO A 109 -2.55 -7.55 -4.46
N HIS A 110 -3.52 -8.02 -5.26
CA HIS A 110 -3.40 -7.99 -6.72
C HIS A 110 -3.48 -6.57 -7.25
N ASN A 111 -4.39 -5.74 -6.72
CA ASN A 111 -4.47 -4.33 -7.07
C ASN A 111 -3.23 -3.57 -6.64
N LEU A 112 -2.75 -3.79 -5.41
CA LEU A 112 -1.51 -3.15 -4.95
C LEU A 112 -0.33 -3.53 -5.86
N GLY A 113 -0.17 -4.81 -6.20
CA GLY A 113 0.88 -5.27 -7.08
C GLY A 113 0.80 -4.66 -8.49
N ALA A 114 -0.42 -4.56 -9.05
CA ALA A 114 -0.64 -3.92 -10.34
C ALA A 114 -0.33 -2.42 -10.31
N ILE A 115 -0.69 -1.71 -9.21
CA ILE A 115 -0.33 -0.29 -9.01
C ILE A 115 1.19 -0.13 -8.95
N ILE A 116 1.89 -0.96 -8.17
CA ILE A 116 3.37 -0.92 -8.07
C ILE A 116 4.00 -1.12 -9.45
N ARG A 117 3.53 -2.12 -10.21
CA ARG A 117 4.05 -2.39 -11.56
C ARG A 117 3.84 -1.22 -12.51
N THR A 118 2.65 -0.63 -12.50
CA THR A 118 2.32 0.49 -13.39
C THR A 118 3.05 1.76 -12.96
N ALA A 119 3.19 2.02 -11.67
CA ALA A 119 3.93 3.15 -11.13
C ALA A 119 5.43 3.09 -11.50
N GLU A 120 6.04 1.90 -11.44
CA GLU A 120 7.41 1.68 -11.90
C GLU A 120 7.55 1.99 -13.39
N ALA A 121 6.67 1.39 -14.22
CA ALA A 121 6.68 1.60 -15.66
C ALA A 121 6.42 3.07 -16.06
N ALA A 122 5.64 3.82 -15.27
CA ALA A 122 5.39 5.24 -15.43
C ALA A 122 6.51 6.15 -14.87
N ARG A 123 7.62 5.55 -14.35
CA ARG A 123 8.74 6.26 -13.72
C ARG A 123 8.35 7.05 -12.46
N ALA A 124 7.39 6.55 -11.67
CA ALA A 124 7.18 7.05 -10.33
C ALA A 124 8.39 6.73 -9.44
N HIS A 125 8.64 7.55 -8.42
CA HIS A 125 9.74 7.35 -7.48
C HIS A 125 9.40 6.39 -6.35
N GLY A 126 8.10 6.11 -6.13
CA GLY A 126 7.67 5.13 -5.15
C GLY A 126 6.17 5.07 -4.94
N VAL A 127 5.75 4.05 -4.17
CA VAL A 127 4.37 3.85 -3.72
C VAL A 127 4.33 3.93 -2.19
N ILE A 128 3.36 4.66 -1.66
CA ILE A 128 3.16 4.86 -0.22
C ILE A 128 1.85 4.21 0.19
N ILE A 129 1.90 3.34 1.19
CA ILE A 129 0.73 2.61 1.71
C ILE A 129 0.59 2.82 3.23
N PRO A 130 -0.63 2.80 3.78
CA PRO A 130 -0.80 2.83 5.22
C PRO A 130 -0.50 1.45 5.84
N LYS A 131 -0.07 1.45 7.11
CA LYS A 131 0.16 0.21 7.90
C LYS A 131 -1.12 -0.59 8.17
N ARG A 132 -2.28 0.06 8.13
CA ARG A 132 -3.59 -0.53 8.42
C ARG A 132 -4.54 -0.29 7.26
N ARG A 133 -5.52 -1.19 7.08
CA ARG A 133 -6.53 -1.11 6.01
C ARG A 133 -5.88 -0.98 4.63
N SER A 134 -4.86 -1.78 4.38
CA SER A 134 -4.16 -1.84 3.11
C SER A 134 -3.54 -3.23 2.94
N ALA A 135 -3.40 -3.67 1.72
CA ALA A 135 -2.53 -4.78 1.39
C ALA A 135 -1.08 -4.38 1.69
N GLY A 136 -0.26 -5.37 2.06
CA GLY A 136 1.17 -5.21 2.18
C GLY A 136 1.92 -5.91 1.04
N LEU A 137 3.26 -5.91 1.11
CA LEU A 137 4.13 -6.63 0.16
C LEU A 137 4.11 -8.14 0.42
N THR A 138 2.92 -8.72 0.35
CA THR A 138 2.72 -10.17 0.42
C THR A 138 3.24 -10.85 -0.84
N ALA A 139 3.39 -12.19 -0.81
CA ALA A 139 3.78 -12.95 -2.00
C ALA A 139 2.85 -12.71 -3.20
N ALA A 140 1.53 -12.55 -2.96
CA ALA A 140 0.56 -12.24 -4.00
C ALA A 140 0.79 -10.85 -4.61
N ALA A 141 1.04 -9.81 -3.78
CA ALA A 141 1.34 -8.47 -4.25
C ALA A 141 2.66 -8.43 -5.05
N VAL A 142 3.71 -9.06 -4.53
CA VAL A 142 5.02 -9.13 -5.21
C VAL A 142 4.93 -9.89 -6.54
N LYS A 143 4.17 -10.99 -6.59
CA LYS A 143 3.90 -11.72 -7.84
C LYS A 143 3.16 -10.85 -8.86
N SER A 144 2.11 -10.13 -8.43
CA SER A 144 1.36 -9.21 -9.30
C SER A 144 2.20 -8.03 -9.79
N ALA A 145 3.15 -7.57 -8.97
CA ALA A 145 4.10 -6.52 -9.35
C ALA A 145 5.12 -6.97 -10.41
N ALA A 146 5.20 -8.27 -10.72
CA ALA A 146 6.04 -8.82 -11.80
C ALA A 146 7.49 -8.32 -11.77
N GLY A 147 8.09 -8.24 -10.57
CA GLY A 147 9.47 -7.78 -10.35
C GLY A 147 9.61 -6.29 -10.06
N ALA A 148 8.60 -5.46 -10.32
CA ALA A 148 8.68 -4.00 -10.08
C ALA A 148 8.95 -3.64 -8.61
N ALA A 149 8.47 -4.45 -7.65
CA ALA A 149 8.71 -4.25 -6.22
C ALA A 149 10.20 -4.36 -5.80
N ALA A 150 11.06 -4.89 -6.66
CA ALA A 150 12.51 -4.90 -6.41
C ALA A 150 13.19 -3.57 -6.81
N TRP A 151 12.55 -2.80 -7.66
CA TRP A 151 13.09 -1.56 -8.22
C TRP A 151 12.42 -0.31 -7.65
N LEU A 152 11.10 -0.35 -7.45
CA LEU A 152 10.31 0.77 -6.98
C LEU A 152 10.20 0.73 -5.45
N PRO A 153 10.64 1.75 -4.72
CA PRO A 153 10.44 1.87 -3.29
C PRO A 153 8.97 1.80 -2.90
N VAL A 154 8.64 0.90 -1.97
CA VAL A 154 7.34 0.89 -1.31
C VAL A 154 7.53 1.32 0.13
N VAL A 155 6.85 2.40 0.51
CA VAL A 155 6.94 3.00 1.85
C VAL A 155 5.67 2.69 2.62
N ARG A 156 5.82 2.20 3.85
CA ARG A 156 4.69 1.88 4.72
C ARG A 156 4.61 2.85 5.90
N VAL A 157 3.58 3.69 5.92
CA VAL A 157 3.42 4.77 6.91
C VAL A 157 2.30 4.49 7.91
N SER A 158 2.40 5.05 9.10
CA SER A 158 1.35 4.95 10.12
C SER A 158 0.16 5.85 9.81
N ASN A 159 0.39 6.98 9.11
CA ASN A 159 -0.61 7.99 8.76
C ASN A 159 -0.27 8.61 7.40
N LEU A 160 -1.19 8.46 6.44
CA LEU A 160 -1.03 9.02 5.09
C LEU A 160 -1.07 10.55 5.09
N VAL A 161 -1.94 11.16 5.91
CA VAL A 161 -2.04 12.63 6.00
C VAL A 161 -0.71 13.22 6.46
N SER A 162 -0.09 12.68 7.51
CA SER A 162 1.21 13.15 7.97
C SER A 162 2.31 12.98 6.92
N ALA A 163 2.27 11.88 6.16
CA ALA A 163 3.20 11.66 5.05
C ALA A 163 2.99 12.68 3.91
N MET A 164 1.74 13.01 3.59
CA MET A 164 1.42 14.05 2.61
C MET A 164 1.94 15.42 3.05
N GLU A 165 1.70 15.80 4.31
CA GLU A 165 2.16 17.07 4.87
C GLU A 165 3.69 17.17 4.85
N GLU A 166 4.38 16.08 5.19
CA GLU A 166 5.85 16.01 5.11
C GLU A 166 6.36 16.19 3.69
N LEU A 167 5.75 15.51 2.71
CA LEU A 167 6.13 15.60 1.30
C LEU A 167 5.81 16.98 0.69
N LYS A 168 4.69 17.61 1.08
CA LYS A 168 4.39 19.01 0.72
C LYS A 168 5.47 19.95 1.22
N ALA A 169 5.83 19.85 2.49
CA ALA A 169 6.81 20.73 3.12
C ALA A 169 8.24 20.53 2.56
N LYS A 170 8.67 19.30 2.32
CA LYS A 170 10.04 18.98 1.94
C LYS A 170 10.30 19.00 0.42
N LYS A 171 9.30 18.64 -0.39
CA LYS A 171 9.44 18.42 -1.83
C LYS A 171 8.43 19.20 -2.67
N GLY A 172 7.57 20.01 -2.07
CA GLY A 172 6.57 20.81 -2.78
C GLY A 172 5.57 19.98 -3.58
N VAL A 173 5.19 18.81 -3.07
CA VAL A 173 4.31 17.87 -3.77
C VAL A 173 2.88 18.40 -3.81
N TRP A 174 2.27 18.43 -4.99
CA TRP A 174 0.84 18.63 -5.19
C TRP A 174 0.13 17.29 -5.26
N PHE A 175 -0.92 17.10 -4.46
CA PHE A 175 -1.65 15.85 -4.38
C PHE A 175 -2.95 15.89 -5.18
N TYR A 176 -3.11 14.88 -6.05
CA TYR A 176 -4.25 14.68 -6.92
C TYR A 176 -5.03 13.47 -6.46
N CYS A 177 -6.26 13.67 -6.01
CA CYS A 177 -7.19 12.61 -5.59
C CYS A 177 -7.90 12.04 -6.82
N ALA A 178 -7.76 10.75 -7.07
CA ALA A 178 -8.58 10.06 -8.07
C ALA A 178 -9.96 9.78 -7.49
N ASP A 179 -10.96 10.53 -7.93
CA ASP A 179 -12.35 10.43 -7.46
C ASP A 179 -13.32 10.78 -8.61
N MET A 180 -14.58 10.39 -8.45
CA MET A 180 -15.60 10.53 -9.49
C MET A 180 -16.03 11.97 -9.74
N ASP A 181 -15.89 12.85 -8.75
CA ASP A 181 -16.39 14.23 -8.77
C ASP A 181 -15.30 15.25 -9.14
N GLY A 182 -14.18 14.78 -9.68
CA GLY A 182 -13.05 15.63 -10.05
C GLY A 182 -13.12 16.20 -11.46
N GLU A 183 -12.14 17.04 -11.77
CA GLU A 183 -11.90 17.50 -13.15
C GLU A 183 -11.46 16.34 -14.05
N PRO A 184 -11.72 16.37 -15.37
CA PRO A 184 -11.23 15.34 -16.28
C PRO A 184 -9.70 15.20 -16.19
N TRP A 185 -9.20 13.98 -15.98
CA TRP A 185 -7.76 13.69 -15.75
C TRP A 185 -6.85 14.25 -16.82
N CYS A 186 -7.32 14.40 -18.05
CA CYS A 186 -6.52 14.84 -19.19
C CYS A 186 -6.47 16.36 -19.37
N THR A 187 -7.25 17.13 -18.62
CA THR A 187 -7.28 18.60 -18.69
C THR A 187 -6.47 19.25 -17.59
N VAL A 188 -5.99 18.48 -16.63
CA VAL A 188 -5.23 18.95 -15.48
C VAL A 188 -3.72 18.99 -15.80
N ASP A 189 -3.05 20.02 -15.32
CA ASP A 189 -1.59 20.13 -15.40
C ASP A 189 -0.94 19.36 -14.23
N TYR A 190 -0.14 18.36 -14.56
CA TYR A 190 0.67 17.57 -13.61
C TYR A 190 2.13 18.00 -13.59
N GLY A 191 2.40 19.27 -13.85
CA GLY A 191 3.75 19.82 -13.76
C GLY A 191 4.33 19.79 -12.35
N GLY A 192 5.68 19.67 -12.26
CA GLY A 192 6.38 19.67 -10.98
C GLY A 192 6.29 18.38 -10.18
N ALA A 193 6.29 18.50 -8.85
CA ALA A 193 6.21 17.34 -7.95
C ALA A 193 4.76 16.92 -7.73
N VAL A 194 4.46 15.63 -8.00
CA VAL A 194 3.11 15.07 -8.06
C VAL A 194 2.95 13.89 -7.11
N GLY A 195 1.86 13.87 -6.37
CA GLY A 195 1.37 12.73 -5.60
C GLY A 195 -0.02 12.30 -6.09
N LEU A 196 -0.13 11.15 -6.75
CA LEU A 196 -1.43 10.57 -7.11
C LEU A 196 -1.98 9.77 -5.93
N VAL A 197 -3.18 10.10 -5.48
CA VAL A 197 -3.88 9.37 -4.41
C VAL A 197 -5.00 8.53 -5.02
N VAL A 198 -4.92 7.21 -4.78
CA VAL A 198 -5.88 6.22 -5.27
C VAL A 198 -6.54 5.55 -4.07
N GLY A 199 -7.85 5.45 -4.10
CA GLY A 199 -8.66 4.85 -3.04
C GLY A 199 -9.01 3.38 -3.28
N SER A 200 -9.76 2.81 -2.34
CA SER A 200 -10.35 1.47 -2.47
C SER A 200 -11.50 1.44 -3.49
N GLU A 201 -11.80 0.25 -4.04
CA GLU A 201 -12.87 0.07 -5.04
C GLU A 201 -14.28 0.41 -4.52
N GLY A 202 -14.51 0.26 -3.22
CA GLY A 202 -15.85 0.48 -2.63
C GLY A 202 -16.04 1.87 -2.04
N SER A 203 -15.11 2.30 -1.18
CA SER A 203 -15.22 3.56 -0.41
C SER A 203 -14.40 4.71 -1.00
N GLY A 204 -13.62 4.48 -2.04
CA GLY A 204 -12.74 5.50 -2.62
C GLY A 204 -11.62 5.92 -1.66
N VAL A 205 -11.16 7.15 -1.79
CA VAL A 205 -10.18 7.78 -0.91
C VAL A 205 -10.87 8.20 0.39
N SER A 206 -10.22 7.95 1.53
CA SER A 206 -10.76 8.34 2.84
C SER A 206 -10.92 9.86 2.96
N ARG A 207 -11.96 10.31 3.69
CA ARG A 207 -12.31 11.72 3.80
C ARG A 207 -11.13 12.62 4.18
N LEU A 208 -10.38 12.25 5.22
CA LEU A 208 -9.26 13.06 5.70
C LEU A 208 -8.11 13.15 4.69
N VAL A 209 -7.85 12.09 3.93
CA VAL A 209 -6.84 12.08 2.87
C VAL A 209 -7.31 12.94 1.69
N LYS A 210 -8.60 12.82 1.30
CA LYS A 210 -9.20 13.63 0.22
C LYS A 210 -9.16 15.13 0.56
N GLU A 211 -9.47 15.52 1.81
CA GLU A 211 -9.40 16.90 2.29
C GLU A 211 -7.98 17.51 2.24
N LYS A 212 -6.94 16.68 2.23
CA LYS A 212 -5.53 17.10 2.12
C LYS A 212 -4.99 17.10 0.70
N CYS A 213 -5.74 16.57 -0.26
CA CYS A 213 -5.42 16.70 -1.68
C CYS A 213 -5.68 18.13 -2.16
N ASP A 214 -4.89 18.57 -3.11
CA ASP A 214 -4.96 19.92 -3.68
C ASP A 214 -5.93 19.93 -4.87
N PHE A 215 -6.04 18.81 -5.57
CA PHE A 215 -6.89 18.64 -6.75
C PHE A 215 -7.65 17.30 -6.66
N THR A 216 -8.79 17.26 -7.32
CA THR A 216 -9.53 16.01 -7.55
C THR A 216 -9.66 15.80 -9.05
N VAL A 217 -9.32 14.60 -9.51
CA VAL A 217 -9.34 14.24 -10.93
C VAL A 217 -10.22 13.03 -11.16
N SER A 218 -10.97 13.03 -12.27
CA SER A 218 -11.93 11.99 -12.59
C SER A 218 -11.64 11.36 -13.95
N LEU A 219 -12.03 10.09 -14.07
CA LEU A 219 -12.08 9.38 -15.34
C LEU A 219 -13.52 9.36 -15.87
N PRO A 220 -13.73 9.61 -17.17
CA PRO A 220 -15.07 9.64 -17.74
C PRO A 220 -15.74 8.27 -17.67
N ARG A 221 -17.03 8.26 -17.43
CA ARG A 221 -17.88 7.07 -17.35
C ARG A 221 -18.99 7.18 -18.36
N ALA A 222 -18.86 6.43 -19.43
CA ALA A 222 -19.91 6.35 -20.48
C ALA A 222 -20.81 5.11 -20.31
N GLY A 223 -20.45 4.18 -19.43
CA GLY A 223 -21.15 2.92 -19.21
C GLY A 223 -22.11 2.96 -18.01
N LYS A 224 -22.72 1.81 -17.72
CA LYS A 224 -23.65 1.62 -16.58
C LYS A 224 -22.94 1.26 -15.26
N ILE A 225 -21.67 0.89 -15.29
CA ILE A 225 -20.90 0.53 -14.11
C ILE A 225 -20.32 1.80 -13.48
N ASN A 226 -20.47 1.93 -12.17
CA ASN A 226 -20.17 3.16 -11.43
C ASN A 226 -18.69 3.40 -11.11
N SER A 227 -17.83 2.40 -11.24
CA SER A 227 -16.40 2.54 -10.91
C SER A 227 -15.53 1.66 -11.80
N LEU A 228 -14.29 2.07 -12.01
CA LEU A 228 -13.22 1.24 -12.54
C LEU A 228 -12.53 0.50 -11.39
N ASN A 229 -11.90 -0.62 -11.70
CA ASN A 229 -10.95 -1.24 -10.78
C ASN A 229 -9.87 -0.21 -10.37
N ALA A 230 -9.47 -0.20 -9.09
CA ALA A 230 -8.56 0.80 -8.54
C ALA A 230 -7.20 0.84 -9.26
N SER A 231 -6.64 -0.33 -9.62
CA SER A 231 -5.36 -0.38 -10.34
C SER A 231 -5.48 0.08 -11.79
N VAL A 232 -6.63 -0.13 -12.43
CA VAL A 232 -6.91 0.36 -13.79
C VAL A 232 -7.03 1.88 -13.79
N ALA A 233 -7.81 2.43 -12.85
CA ALA A 233 -7.95 3.89 -12.70
C ALA A 233 -6.60 4.55 -12.43
N ALA A 234 -5.83 3.98 -11.50
CA ALA A 234 -4.46 4.43 -11.22
C ALA A 234 -3.60 4.42 -12.50
N GLY A 235 -3.66 3.33 -13.28
CA GLY A 235 -2.86 3.18 -14.50
C GLY A 235 -3.14 4.25 -15.55
N VAL A 236 -4.41 4.58 -15.79
CA VAL A 236 -4.78 5.62 -16.75
C VAL A 236 -4.22 6.98 -16.34
N ILE A 237 -4.38 7.37 -15.06
CA ILE A 237 -3.90 8.67 -14.57
C ILE A 237 -2.36 8.69 -14.51
N LEU A 238 -1.71 7.61 -14.06
CA LEU A 238 -0.25 7.49 -14.02
C LEU A 238 0.38 7.71 -15.40
N TYR A 239 -0.23 7.16 -16.45
CA TYR A 239 0.30 7.34 -17.81
C TYR A 239 0.03 8.72 -18.38
N GLU A 240 -1.03 9.40 -17.96
CA GLU A 240 -1.19 10.82 -18.30
C GLU A 240 -0.13 11.68 -17.61
N ILE A 241 0.14 11.46 -16.33
CA ILE A 241 1.25 12.13 -15.61
C ILE A 241 2.58 11.84 -16.31
N ALA A 242 2.86 10.58 -16.65
CA ALA A 242 4.09 10.19 -17.35
C ALA A 242 4.19 10.84 -18.74
N ARG A 243 3.09 10.92 -19.49
CA ARG A 243 3.02 11.57 -20.80
C ARG A 243 3.41 13.05 -20.71
N GLN A 244 2.84 13.77 -19.74
CA GLN A 244 3.14 15.18 -19.52
C GLN A 244 4.60 15.39 -19.10
N ARG A 245 5.10 14.58 -18.16
CA ARG A 245 6.49 14.65 -17.69
C ARG A 245 7.51 14.33 -18.79
N ALA A 246 7.16 13.46 -19.73
CA ALA A 246 7.98 13.17 -20.92
C ALA A 246 7.89 14.23 -22.01
N GLY A 247 7.09 15.29 -21.85
CA GLY A 247 6.88 16.34 -22.85
C GLY A 247 6.14 15.86 -24.09
N LEU A 248 5.48 14.70 -24.03
CA LEU A 248 4.73 14.16 -25.16
C LEU A 248 3.42 14.95 -25.32
N ARG A 249 3.34 15.78 -26.36
CA ARG A 249 2.11 16.54 -26.67
C ARG A 249 1.09 15.64 -27.35
N SER A 250 -0.20 15.77 -27.00
CA SER A 250 -1.29 15.33 -27.88
C SER A 250 -1.23 16.18 -29.15
N LYS A 251 -1.20 15.50 -30.28
CA LYS A 251 -1.32 16.17 -31.59
C LYS A 251 -2.71 16.73 -31.78
#